data_b82f54ea9fdaf948ac057d65ee7e9a52
#
_entry.id   b82f54ea9fdaf948ac057d65ee7e9a52
#
_cell.length_a   1.000
_cell.length_b   1.000
_cell.length_c   1.000
_cell.angle_alpha   90.00
_cell.angle_beta   90.00
_cell.angle_gamma   90.00
#
_symmetry.space_group_name_H-M   'P 1'
#
loop_
_entity.id
_entity.type
_entity.pdbx_description
1 polymer ?
#
loop_
_entity_poly.entity_id
_entity_poly.type
_entity_poly.pdbx_seq_one_letter_code
_entity_poly.pdbx_strand_id
1 'polypeptide(L)'
;MNTAVQVLTPVGILDGTKAEDLRAQVDSALEAGAKTLLMDLKSTTFVDSSGLGILVSVLKKVRSQDCEMYVCSINPQVKMLFELTSMDRVFEIFEDREAFEASQ
;
A
#
# COMPACT_ATOMS: atom_id res chain seq x y z
N MET A 1 -17.05 -11.11 -10.56
CA MET A 1 -16.50 -9.80 -10.24
C MET A 1 -16.06 -9.74 -8.79
N ASN A 2 -14.86 -9.25 -8.56
CA ASN A 2 -14.36 -9.20 -7.19
C ASN A 2 -14.48 -7.78 -6.62
N THR A 3 -15.59 -7.53 -5.93
CA THR A 3 -15.83 -6.24 -5.28
C THR A 3 -15.08 -6.09 -3.97
N ALA A 4 -14.41 -7.15 -3.52
CA ALA A 4 -13.67 -7.12 -2.26
C ALA A 4 -12.31 -6.45 -2.38
N VAL A 5 -11.83 -6.18 -3.58
CA VAL A 5 -10.53 -5.52 -3.81
C VAL A 5 -10.74 -4.03 -4.02
N GLN A 6 -10.01 -3.20 -3.28
CA GLN A 6 -9.96 -1.76 -3.47
C GLN A 6 -8.53 -1.35 -3.80
N VAL A 7 -8.38 -0.44 -4.76
CA VAL A 7 -7.07 0.07 -5.16
C VAL A 7 -6.92 1.50 -4.65
N LEU A 8 -5.81 1.78 -3.96
CA LEU A 8 -5.46 3.11 -3.50
C LEU A 8 -4.22 3.58 -4.25
N THR A 9 -4.24 4.82 -4.74
CA THR A 9 -3.16 5.35 -5.58
C THR A 9 -2.64 6.68 -5.04
N PRO A 10 -1.79 6.64 -3.99
CA PRO A 10 -1.20 7.89 -3.47
C PRO A 10 -0.39 8.60 -4.56
N VAL A 11 -0.49 9.93 -4.61
CA VAL A 11 0.15 10.73 -5.64
C VAL A 11 1.23 11.61 -5.02
N GLY A 12 2.38 11.68 -5.69
CA GLY A 12 3.47 12.57 -5.29
C GLY A 12 4.32 11.99 -4.17
N ILE A 13 4.71 12.85 -3.24
CA ILE A 13 5.58 12.47 -2.13
C ILE A 13 4.72 11.87 -1.01
N LEU A 14 5.11 10.69 -0.55
CA LEU A 14 4.46 10.04 0.58
C LEU A 14 5.32 10.25 1.83
N ASP A 15 4.90 11.18 2.66
CA ASP A 15 5.57 11.54 3.91
C ASP A 15 4.54 11.64 5.05
N GLY A 16 4.98 12.13 6.21
CA GLY A 16 4.11 12.22 7.38
C GLY A 16 2.88 13.11 7.19
N THR A 17 2.93 14.06 6.25
CA THR A 17 1.78 14.94 5.99
C THR A 17 0.61 14.23 5.34
N LYS A 18 0.86 13.05 4.79
CA LYS A 18 -0.17 12.24 4.11
C LYS A 18 -0.83 11.22 5.03
N ALA A 19 -0.40 11.13 6.30
CA ALA A 19 -0.83 10.07 7.20
C ALA A 19 -2.34 10.02 7.40
N GLU A 20 -2.93 11.16 7.74
CA GLU A 20 -4.38 11.20 8.03
C GLU A 20 -5.21 10.87 6.80
N ASP A 21 -4.81 11.42 5.66
CA ASP A 21 -5.54 11.20 4.41
C ASP A 21 -5.50 9.73 4.00
N LEU A 22 -4.31 9.13 4.06
CA LEU A 22 -4.16 7.73 3.67
C LEU A 22 -4.91 6.80 4.62
N ARG A 23 -4.84 7.08 5.93
CA ARG A 23 -5.59 6.30 6.91
C ARG A 23 -7.09 6.40 6.68
N ALA A 24 -7.58 7.60 6.34
CA ALA A 24 -9.00 7.79 6.04
C ALA A 24 -9.42 6.99 4.82
N GLN A 25 -8.59 6.94 3.78
CA GLN A 25 -8.88 6.15 2.59
C GLN A 25 -8.93 4.67 2.89
N VAL A 26 -7.98 4.19 3.70
CA VAL A 26 -7.95 2.79 4.12
C VAL A 26 -9.20 2.45 4.94
N ASP A 27 -9.55 3.31 5.90
CA ASP A 27 -10.73 3.09 6.74
C ASP A 27 -12.00 3.05 5.90
N SER A 28 -12.14 3.96 4.93
CA SER A 28 -13.30 3.98 4.04
C SER A 28 -13.40 2.69 3.23
N ALA A 29 -12.27 2.21 2.73
CA ALA A 29 -12.25 0.97 1.94
C ALA A 29 -12.67 -0.23 2.80
N LEU A 30 -12.16 -0.32 4.02
CA LEU A 30 -12.52 -1.41 4.92
C LEU A 30 -14.00 -1.34 5.33
N GLU A 31 -14.51 -0.15 5.60
CA GLU A 31 -15.92 0.04 5.93
C GLU A 31 -16.82 -0.31 4.77
N ALA A 32 -16.36 -0.10 3.53
CA ALA A 32 -17.10 -0.47 2.34
C ALA A 32 -17.07 -1.97 2.05
N GLY A 33 -16.37 -2.75 2.87
CA GLY A 33 -16.34 -4.20 2.75
C GLY A 33 -15.14 -4.77 2.01
N ALA A 34 -14.11 -3.96 1.77
CA ALA A 34 -12.90 -4.46 1.11
C ALA A 34 -12.24 -5.53 1.98
N LYS A 35 -11.87 -6.64 1.36
CA LYS A 35 -11.09 -7.70 2.01
C LYS A 35 -9.64 -7.66 1.60
N THR A 36 -9.35 -7.02 0.48
CA THR A 36 -8.00 -6.87 -0.05
C THR A 36 -7.81 -5.44 -0.51
N LEU A 37 -6.72 -4.83 -0.09
CA LEU A 37 -6.32 -3.51 -0.53
C LEU A 37 -5.05 -3.63 -1.38
N LEU A 38 -5.03 -2.95 -2.51
CA LEU A 38 -3.84 -2.84 -3.34
C LEU A 38 -3.36 -1.40 -3.28
N MET A 39 -2.17 -1.21 -2.72
CA MET A 39 -1.53 0.09 -2.68
C MET A 39 -0.69 0.23 -3.94
N ASP A 40 -1.23 0.92 -4.93
CA ASP A 40 -0.56 1.13 -6.21
C ASP A 40 0.26 2.42 -6.14
N LEU A 41 1.57 2.28 -6.12
CA LEU A 41 2.48 3.41 -5.94
C LEU A 41 3.03 3.95 -7.26
N LYS A 42 2.37 3.66 -8.38
CA LYS A 42 2.85 4.13 -9.70
C LYS A 42 2.92 5.66 -9.78
N SER A 43 2.03 6.37 -9.08
CA SER A 43 2.00 7.83 -9.07
C SER A 43 2.73 8.42 -7.86
N THR A 44 3.30 7.60 -7.02
CA THR A 44 4.11 8.02 -5.88
C THR A 44 5.54 8.23 -6.36
N THR A 45 6.05 9.45 -6.22
CA THR A 45 7.37 9.81 -6.74
C THR A 45 8.48 9.56 -5.73
N PHE A 46 8.18 9.65 -4.45
CA PHE A 46 9.18 9.50 -3.39
C PHE A 46 8.49 9.05 -2.11
N VAL A 47 9.16 8.19 -1.34
CA VAL A 47 8.70 7.76 -0.01
C VAL A 47 9.85 7.98 0.95
N ASP A 48 9.61 8.71 2.05
CA ASP A 48 10.60 8.84 3.12
C ASP A 48 10.29 7.84 4.25
N SER A 49 11.07 7.88 5.32
CA SER A 49 10.88 6.94 6.43
C SER A 49 9.54 7.14 7.12
N SER A 50 9.05 8.37 7.17
CA SER A 50 7.72 8.64 7.74
C SER A 50 6.62 8.05 6.87
N GLY A 51 6.76 8.18 5.54
CA GLY A 51 5.83 7.57 4.59
C GLY A 51 5.82 6.06 4.69
N LEU A 52 7.01 5.46 4.82
CA LEU A 52 7.10 4.02 5.02
C LEU A 52 6.41 3.61 6.32
N GLY A 53 6.60 4.39 7.38
CA GLY A 53 5.93 4.15 8.66
C GLY A 53 4.41 4.15 8.54
N ILE A 54 3.86 5.05 7.72
CA ILE A 54 2.43 5.07 7.46
C ILE A 54 1.99 3.78 6.78
N LEU A 55 2.73 3.33 5.76
CA LEU A 55 2.41 2.09 5.07
C LEU A 55 2.42 0.89 6.03
N VAL A 56 3.40 0.83 6.91
CA VAL A 56 3.46 -0.23 7.93
C VAL A 56 2.25 -0.15 8.87
N SER A 57 1.92 1.05 9.30
CA SER A 57 0.81 1.28 10.22
C SER A 57 -0.53 0.82 9.62
N VAL A 58 -0.79 1.18 8.35
CA VAL A 58 -2.05 0.78 7.71
C VAL A 58 -2.06 -0.73 7.40
N LEU A 59 -0.90 -1.32 7.10
CA LEU A 59 -0.81 -2.77 6.91
C LEU A 59 -1.23 -3.51 8.18
N LYS A 60 -0.72 -3.06 9.33
CA LYS A 60 -1.09 -3.67 10.61
C LYS A 60 -2.58 -3.55 10.88
N LYS A 61 -3.16 -2.39 10.58
CA LYS A 61 -4.58 -2.18 10.77
C LYS A 61 -5.41 -3.11 9.88
N VAL A 62 -5.05 -3.20 8.61
CA VAL A 62 -5.73 -4.08 7.66
C VAL A 62 -5.69 -5.53 8.13
N ARG A 63 -4.50 -5.99 8.54
CA ARG A 63 -4.34 -7.37 9.03
C ARG A 63 -5.11 -7.62 10.32
N SER A 64 -5.24 -6.61 11.17
CA SER A 64 -6.00 -6.77 12.42
C SER A 64 -7.48 -7.01 12.18
N GLN A 65 -7.96 -6.72 10.97
CA GLN A 65 -9.35 -6.94 10.59
C GLN A 65 -9.50 -8.15 9.65
N ASP A 66 -8.51 -9.03 9.65
CA ASP A 66 -8.49 -10.24 8.81
C ASP A 66 -8.57 -9.92 7.32
N CYS A 67 -8.00 -8.78 6.92
CA CYS A 67 -7.90 -8.35 5.54
C CYS A 67 -6.44 -8.34 5.11
N GLU A 68 -6.20 -8.22 3.80
CA GLU A 68 -4.84 -8.21 3.25
C GLU A 68 -4.57 -6.90 2.52
N MET A 69 -3.30 -6.49 2.53
CA MET A 69 -2.85 -5.34 1.75
C MET A 69 -1.59 -5.71 1.00
N TYR A 70 -1.59 -5.38 -0.29
CA TYR A 70 -0.43 -5.62 -1.17
C TYR A 70 0.03 -4.28 -1.74
N VAL A 71 1.25 -4.27 -2.26
CA VAL A 71 1.86 -3.08 -2.86
C VAL A 71 2.27 -3.43 -4.28
N CYS A 72 2.15 -2.47 -5.19
CA CYS A 72 2.64 -2.68 -6.55
C CYS A 72 3.20 -1.39 -7.15
N SER A 73 3.93 -1.53 -8.25
CA SER A 73 4.41 -0.42 -9.09
C SER A 73 5.36 0.52 -8.36
N ILE A 74 6.25 -0.02 -7.53
CA ILE A 74 7.22 0.84 -6.82
C ILE A 74 8.35 1.24 -7.77
N ASN A 75 8.80 2.50 -7.65
CA ASN A 75 9.93 2.99 -8.42
C ASN A 75 11.25 2.59 -7.74
N PRO A 76 12.42 2.82 -8.39
CA PRO A 76 13.70 2.41 -7.81
C PRO A 76 14.01 3.01 -6.45
N GLN A 77 13.59 4.26 -6.17
CA GLN A 77 13.82 4.89 -4.87
C GLN A 77 13.04 4.16 -3.78
N VAL A 78 11.78 3.86 -4.05
CA VAL A 78 10.92 3.16 -3.09
C VAL A 78 11.42 1.74 -2.89
N LYS A 79 11.82 1.07 -3.97
CA LYS A 79 12.38 -0.28 -3.88
C LYS A 79 13.62 -0.30 -2.98
N MET A 80 14.53 0.66 -3.17
CA MET A 80 15.73 0.75 -2.35
C MET A 80 15.38 0.95 -0.88
N LEU A 81 14.42 1.82 -0.59
CA LEU A 81 13.99 2.07 0.79
C LEU A 81 13.43 0.80 1.43
N PHE A 82 12.60 0.06 0.70
CA PHE A 82 12.04 -1.20 1.21
C PHE A 82 13.15 -2.21 1.49
N GLU A 83 14.12 -2.32 0.59
CA GLU A 83 15.24 -3.27 0.76
C GLU A 83 16.14 -2.89 1.93
N LEU A 84 16.50 -1.62 2.04
CA LEU A 84 17.36 -1.13 3.12
C LEU A 84 16.74 -1.29 4.50
N THR A 85 15.43 -1.23 4.59
CA THR A 85 14.69 -1.37 5.85
C THR A 85 14.17 -2.78 6.07
N SER A 86 14.44 -3.70 5.15
CA SER A 86 13.93 -5.08 5.15
C SER A 86 12.40 -5.15 5.08
N MET A 87 11.75 -4.08 4.66
CA MET A 87 10.29 -4.06 4.53
C MET A 87 9.82 -4.84 3.31
N ASP A 88 10.70 -5.14 2.37
CA ASP A 88 10.42 -6.05 1.27
C ASP A 88 10.07 -7.47 1.76
N ARG A 89 10.41 -7.78 3.01
CA ARG A 89 10.03 -9.06 3.64
C ARG A 89 8.68 -8.99 4.34
N VAL A 90 8.21 -7.79 4.64
CA VAL A 90 6.96 -7.55 5.35
C VAL A 90 5.80 -7.35 4.40
N PHE A 91 6.06 -6.62 3.30
CA PHE A 91 5.07 -6.36 2.27
C PHE A 91 5.23 -7.34 1.12
N GLU A 92 4.11 -7.84 0.61
CA GLU A 92 4.14 -8.57 -0.65
C GLU A 92 4.02 -7.54 -1.78
N ILE A 93 5.04 -7.49 -2.65
CA ILE A 93 5.19 -6.45 -3.66
C ILE A 93 5.10 -7.08 -5.04
N PHE A 94 4.21 -6.55 -5.87
CA PHE A 94 4.06 -6.97 -7.25
C PHE A 94 4.67 -5.92 -8.17
N GLU A 95 5.14 -6.35 -9.32
CA GLU A 95 5.77 -5.44 -10.27
C GLU A 95 4.82 -4.34 -10.72
N ASP A 96 3.56 -4.71 -10.99
CA ASP A 96 2.52 -3.78 -11.39
C ASP A 96 1.15 -4.35 -11.03
N ARG A 97 0.11 -3.59 -11.35
CA ARG A 97 -1.25 -3.98 -11.04
C ARG A 97 -1.67 -5.25 -11.79
N GLU A 98 -1.20 -5.41 -13.04
CA GLU A 98 -1.53 -6.61 -13.82
C GLU A 98 -0.94 -7.86 -13.19
N ALA A 99 0.30 -7.78 -12.68
CA ALA A 99 0.92 -8.90 -11.98
C ALA A 99 0.14 -9.28 -10.73
N PHE A 100 -0.35 -8.29 -9.99
CA PHE A 100 -1.21 -8.53 -8.83
C PHE A 100 -2.51 -9.24 -9.26
N GLU A 101 -3.17 -8.72 -10.27
CA GLU A 101 -4.44 -9.29 -10.73
C GLU A 101 -4.28 -10.72 -11.21
N ALA A 102 -3.16 -11.02 -11.87
CA ALA A 102 -2.89 -12.37 -12.35
C ALA A 102 -2.68 -13.37 -11.22
N SER A 103 -2.32 -12.89 -10.02
CA SER A 103 -2.07 -13.75 -8.85
C SER A 103 -3.33 -14.07 -8.07
N GLN A 104 -4.44 -13.40 -8.37
CA GLN A 104 -5.69 -13.55 -7.62
C GLN A 104 -6.63 -14.64 -8.12
#